data_8930b0b4ca65de2d1b33c1fecca461ea
#
_entry.id   8930b0b4ca65de2d1b33c1fecca461ea
#
_cell.length_a   1.000
_cell.length_b   1.000
_cell.length_c   1.000
_cell.angle_alpha   90.00
_cell.angle_beta   90.00
_cell.angle_gamma   90.00
#
_symmetry.space_group_name_H-M   'P 1'
#
loop_
_entity.id
_entity.type
_entity.pdbx_description
1 polymer ?
#
loop_
_entity_poly.entity_id
_entity_poly.type
_entity_poly.pdbx_seq_one_letter_code
_entity_poly.pdbx_strand_id
1 'polypeptide(L)'
;IYILSLLLLGILTGCGSNKKDTKEETQRMFQLESVDENTGLQRMQVSRINQEIACKGKKFQLSVVRTPDDKLPQVKSDMGLFVDNSIKVKITRDNGTTLFEKTFIKNDFASYLSDKYLKRSVLEGLVFDDVRTAEKKEITLAASVSYPMTDLYIPFVLVVSQDGKLSIS
;
A
#
# COMPACT_ATOMS: atom_id res chain seq x y z
N ILE A 1 -27.06 13.76 65.13
CA ILE A 1 -25.74 13.82 64.52
C ILE A 1 -25.62 12.57 63.63
N TYR A 2 -25.83 12.71 62.29
CA TYR A 2 -25.84 11.60 61.37
C TYR A 2 -24.50 11.51 60.66
N ILE A 3 -23.83 10.37 60.76
CA ILE A 3 -22.61 10.05 59.99
C ILE A 3 -23.03 9.33 58.73
N LEU A 4 -22.85 9.97 57.58
CA LEU A 4 -23.12 9.43 56.27
C LEU A 4 -21.87 8.69 55.76
N SER A 5 -21.92 7.36 55.72
CA SER A 5 -20.87 6.50 55.18
C SER A 5 -21.03 6.41 53.67
N LEU A 6 -20.06 6.97 52.92
CA LEU A 6 -20.01 6.93 51.46
C LEU A 6 -19.27 5.66 51.01
N LEU A 7 -20.01 4.70 50.49
CA LEU A 7 -19.46 3.47 49.90
C LEU A 7 -18.95 3.77 48.49
N LEU A 8 -17.63 3.73 48.29
CA LEU A 8 -16.99 3.92 47.01
C LEU A 8 -16.94 2.58 46.26
N LEU A 9 -17.85 2.39 45.28
CA LEU A 9 -17.87 1.21 44.41
C LEU A 9 -16.81 1.44 43.27
N GLY A 10 -15.70 0.73 43.39
CA GLY A 10 -14.69 0.69 42.31
C GLY A 10 -15.18 -0.16 41.13
N ILE A 11 -15.40 0.47 40.00
CA ILE A 11 -15.68 -0.21 38.72
C ILE A 11 -14.34 -0.58 38.08
N LEU A 12 -14.00 -1.86 38.15
CA LEU A 12 -12.91 -2.44 37.37
C LEU A 12 -13.40 -2.61 35.90
N THR A 13 -13.11 -1.66 35.02
CA THR A 13 -13.27 -1.85 33.59
C THR A 13 -12.15 -2.72 33.09
N GLY A 14 -12.42 -4.01 32.90
CA GLY A 14 -11.53 -4.94 32.24
C GLY A 14 -11.39 -4.55 30.76
N CYS A 15 -10.18 -4.18 30.34
CA CYS A 15 -9.82 -4.13 28.92
C CYS A 15 -9.77 -5.55 28.34
N GLY A 16 -10.90 -6.00 27.80
CA GLY A 16 -10.95 -7.16 26.92
C GLY A 16 -10.47 -6.73 25.52
N SER A 17 -9.23 -7.04 25.17
CA SER A 17 -8.75 -6.85 23.79
C SER A 17 -9.45 -7.86 22.88
N ASN A 18 -10.41 -7.36 22.10
CA ASN A 18 -11.15 -8.14 21.13
C ASN A 18 -10.26 -8.53 19.95
N LYS A 19 -9.93 -9.82 19.85
CA LYS A 19 -9.29 -10.42 18.65
C LYS A 19 -10.12 -10.26 17.35
N LYS A 20 -11.33 -9.74 17.41
CA LYS A 20 -12.17 -9.42 16.26
C LYS A 20 -11.70 -8.13 15.55
N ASP A 21 -11.25 -7.13 16.28
CA ASP A 21 -10.88 -5.83 15.72
C ASP A 21 -9.65 -5.92 14.82
N THR A 22 -8.69 -6.80 15.14
CA THR A 22 -7.48 -7.00 14.36
C THR A 22 -7.75 -7.61 12.97
N LYS A 23 -8.74 -8.50 12.85
CA LYS A 23 -9.13 -9.07 11.54
C LYS A 23 -9.87 -8.06 10.66
N GLU A 24 -10.73 -7.23 11.24
CA GLU A 24 -11.43 -6.18 10.49
C GLU A 24 -10.50 -5.05 10.05
N GLU A 25 -9.51 -4.66 10.87
CA GLU A 25 -8.48 -3.69 10.48
C GLU A 25 -7.58 -4.23 9.37
N THR A 26 -7.12 -5.48 9.45
CA THR A 26 -6.34 -6.14 8.40
C THR A 26 -7.14 -6.26 7.10
N GLN A 27 -8.43 -6.56 7.18
CA GLN A 27 -9.32 -6.59 6.01
C GLN A 27 -9.55 -5.19 5.41
N ARG A 28 -9.56 -4.12 6.22
CA ARG A 28 -9.67 -2.75 5.73
C ARG A 28 -8.41 -2.26 5.04
N MET A 29 -7.23 -2.67 5.49
CA MET A 29 -5.96 -2.33 4.84
C MET A 29 -5.79 -3.04 3.50
N PHE A 30 -6.20 -4.31 3.42
CA PHE A 30 -6.18 -5.12 2.19
C PHE A 30 -7.57 -5.17 1.55
N GLN A 31 -8.11 -4.03 1.15
CA GLN A 31 -9.47 -3.90 0.63
C GLN A 31 -9.71 -4.85 -0.55
N LEU A 32 -10.41 -5.95 -0.29
CA LEU A 32 -10.87 -6.87 -1.33
C LEU A 32 -12.09 -6.29 -2.03
N GLU A 33 -12.10 -6.34 -3.37
CA GLU A 33 -13.24 -5.99 -4.18
C GLU A 33 -14.22 -7.16 -4.28
N SER A 34 -13.69 -8.35 -4.54
CA SER A 34 -14.48 -9.55 -4.76
C SER A 34 -13.71 -10.81 -4.46
N VAL A 35 -14.45 -11.85 -4.15
CA VAL A 35 -14.00 -13.23 -4.11
C VAL A 35 -14.88 -14.03 -5.07
N ASP A 36 -14.27 -14.69 -6.03
CA ASP A 36 -14.99 -15.58 -6.95
C ASP A 36 -15.47 -16.83 -6.18
N GLU A 37 -16.76 -17.05 -6.12
CA GLU A 37 -17.37 -18.13 -5.31
C GLU A 37 -16.99 -19.53 -5.79
N ASN A 38 -16.66 -19.70 -7.08
CA ASN A 38 -16.33 -21.02 -7.66
C ASN A 38 -14.85 -21.35 -7.50
N THR A 39 -13.98 -20.37 -7.65
CA THR A 39 -12.51 -20.57 -7.67
C THR A 39 -11.83 -20.10 -6.39
N GLY A 40 -12.51 -19.31 -5.57
CA GLY A 40 -11.91 -18.64 -4.41
C GLY A 40 -10.90 -17.56 -4.78
N LEU A 41 -10.84 -17.13 -6.06
CA LEU A 41 -9.91 -16.10 -6.53
C LEU A 41 -10.31 -14.73 -5.98
N GLN A 42 -9.37 -14.10 -5.30
CA GLN A 42 -9.55 -12.84 -4.60
C GLN A 42 -8.92 -11.69 -5.38
N ARG A 43 -9.58 -10.52 -5.41
CA ARG A 43 -9.14 -9.32 -6.10
C ARG A 43 -9.12 -8.15 -5.13
N MET A 44 -8.05 -7.36 -5.15
CA MET A 44 -7.99 -6.08 -4.44
C MET A 44 -8.85 -5.05 -5.17
N GLN A 45 -9.42 -4.10 -4.40
CA GLN A 45 -10.12 -2.95 -4.99
C GLN A 45 -9.18 -2.13 -5.85
N VAL A 46 -9.72 -1.53 -6.92
CA VAL A 46 -9.01 -0.51 -7.69
C VAL A 46 -8.78 0.72 -6.79
N SER A 47 -7.52 1.12 -6.65
CA SER A 47 -7.15 2.33 -5.90
C SER A 47 -6.69 3.43 -6.86
N ARG A 48 -7.15 4.67 -6.63
CA ARG A 48 -6.81 5.84 -7.44
C ARG A 48 -6.39 6.97 -6.52
N ILE A 49 -5.16 7.45 -6.67
CA ILE A 49 -4.63 8.61 -5.96
C ILE A 49 -4.27 9.64 -7.02
N ASN A 50 -4.86 10.84 -6.89
CA ASN A 50 -4.49 12.01 -7.68
C ASN A 50 -4.23 13.14 -6.71
N GLN A 51 -3.02 13.69 -6.72
CA GLN A 51 -2.63 14.75 -5.79
C GLN A 51 -1.57 15.67 -6.38
N GLU A 52 -1.59 16.93 -5.95
CA GLU A 52 -0.50 17.86 -6.16
C GLU A 52 0.62 17.49 -5.19
N ILE A 53 1.84 17.43 -5.68
CA ILE A 53 3.05 17.20 -4.88
C ILE A 53 4.06 18.32 -5.16
N ALA A 54 4.93 18.57 -4.20
CA ALA A 54 5.98 19.58 -4.34
C ALA A 54 7.37 18.99 -4.17
N CYS A 55 8.31 19.42 -5.01
CA CYS A 55 9.72 19.07 -4.92
C CYS A 55 10.59 20.25 -5.36
N LYS A 56 11.53 20.70 -4.51
CA LYS A 56 12.41 21.85 -4.79
C LYS A 56 11.64 23.11 -5.20
N GLY A 57 10.52 23.41 -4.54
CA GLY A 57 9.69 24.58 -4.85
C GLY A 57 8.91 24.50 -6.15
N LYS A 58 8.98 23.39 -6.87
CA LYS A 58 8.17 23.12 -8.08
C LYS A 58 7.00 22.22 -7.74
N LYS A 59 5.88 22.42 -8.40
CA LYS A 59 4.67 21.62 -8.28
C LYS A 59 4.59 20.59 -9.38
N PHE A 60 3.99 19.46 -9.07
CA PHE A 60 3.73 18.37 -9.99
C PHE A 60 2.36 17.75 -9.67
N GLN A 61 1.71 17.18 -10.68
CA GLN A 61 0.54 16.35 -10.48
C GLN A 61 0.97 14.88 -10.49
N LEU A 62 0.69 14.18 -9.40
CA LEU A 62 0.92 12.74 -9.27
C LEU A 62 -0.39 11.99 -9.43
N SER A 63 -0.40 11.02 -10.33
CA SER A 63 -1.48 10.04 -10.46
C SER A 63 -0.92 8.65 -10.23
N VAL A 64 -1.52 7.90 -9.31
CA VAL A 64 -1.20 6.49 -9.02
C VAL A 64 -2.48 5.69 -9.12
N VAL A 65 -2.50 4.67 -9.98
CA VAL A 65 -3.66 3.80 -10.16
C VAL A 65 -3.22 2.35 -10.00
N ARG A 66 -3.67 1.68 -8.93
CA ARG A 66 -3.52 0.23 -8.74
C ARG A 66 -4.75 -0.48 -9.29
N THR A 67 -4.53 -1.51 -10.08
CA THR A 67 -5.60 -2.32 -10.67
C THR A 67 -5.22 -3.80 -10.58
N PRO A 68 -6.12 -4.69 -10.13
CA PRO A 68 -5.94 -6.13 -10.32
C PRO A 68 -5.75 -6.44 -11.81
N ASP A 69 -4.76 -7.25 -12.15
CA ASP A 69 -4.39 -7.51 -13.54
C ASP A 69 -4.43 -9.02 -13.84
N ASP A 70 -5.49 -9.46 -14.50
CA ASP A 70 -5.71 -10.87 -14.86
C ASP A 70 -4.68 -11.44 -15.85
N LYS A 71 -3.87 -10.58 -16.46
CA LYS A 71 -2.77 -10.99 -17.35
C LYS A 71 -1.53 -11.44 -16.59
N LEU A 72 -1.45 -11.06 -15.30
CA LEU A 72 -0.35 -11.49 -14.44
C LEU A 72 -0.59 -12.90 -13.88
N PRO A 73 0.48 -13.63 -13.55
CA PRO A 73 0.34 -14.91 -12.87
C PRO A 73 -0.43 -14.77 -11.55
N GLN A 74 -1.38 -15.68 -11.31
CA GLN A 74 -2.09 -15.74 -10.04
C GLN A 74 -1.12 -16.06 -8.89
N VAL A 75 -1.39 -15.48 -7.73
CA VAL A 75 -0.59 -15.64 -6.53
C VAL A 75 -1.27 -16.60 -5.56
N LYS A 76 -0.60 -17.72 -5.27
CA LYS A 76 -1.04 -18.67 -4.24
C LYS A 76 -0.30 -18.38 -2.93
N SER A 77 -1.03 -17.97 -1.92
CA SER A 77 -0.53 -17.75 -0.56
C SER A 77 -1.24 -18.66 0.45
N ASP A 78 -0.84 -18.57 1.73
CA ASP A 78 -1.53 -19.30 2.81
C ASP A 78 -2.96 -18.74 3.06
N MET A 79 -3.24 -17.54 2.57
CA MET A 79 -4.54 -16.86 2.70
C MET A 79 -5.46 -17.10 1.50
N GLY A 80 -5.04 -17.89 0.51
CA GLY A 80 -5.82 -18.22 -0.66
C GLY A 80 -5.16 -17.88 -1.99
N LEU A 81 -5.99 -17.75 -3.02
CA LEU A 81 -5.59 -17.45 -4.39
C LEU A 81 -5.92 -15.98 -4.70
N PHE A 82 -4.97 -15.24 -5.26
CA PHE A 82 -5.10 -13.81 -5.53
C PHE A 82 -4.74 -13.47 -6.96
N VAL A 83 -5.42 -12.46 -7.50
CA VAL A 83 -4.96 -11.72 -8.68
C VAL A 83 -3.89 -10.73 -8.22
N ASP A 84 -2.74 -10.72 -8.91
CA ASP A 84 -1.71 -9.70 -8.67
C ASP A 84 -2.12 -8.36 -9.27
N ASN A 85 -1.44 -7.28 -8.88
CA ASN A 85 -1.78 -5.94 -9.32
C ASN A 85 -0.73 -5.37 -10.26
N SER A 86 -1.18 -4.50 -11.15
CA SER A 86 -0.36 -3.50 -11.81
C SER A 86 -0.63 -2.12 -11.21
N ILE A 87 0.43 -1.27 -11.12
CA ILE A 87 0.32 0.09 -10.59
C ILE A 87 0.86 1.07 -11.63
N LYS A 88 -0.04 1.84 -12.25
CA LYS A 88 0.32 2.91 -13.15
C LYS A 88 0.64 4.18 -12.37
N VAL A 89 1.84 4.72 -12.58
CA VAL A 89 2.30 5.99 -12.02
C VAL A 89 2.51 6.98 -13.13
N LYS A 90 1.99 8.19 -12.97
CA LYS A 90 2.25 9.33 -13.86
C LYS A 90 2.54 10.57 -13.05
N ILE A 91 3.63 11.25 -13.38
CA ILE A 91 4.02 12.53 -12.81
C ILE A 91 4.06 13.57 -13.93
N THR A 92 3.27 14.63 -13.77
CA THR A 92 3.12 15.69 -14.76
C THR A 92 3.60 17.01 -14.17
N ARG A 93 4.36 17.79 -14.93
CA ARG A 93 4.80 19.15 -14.54
C ARG A 93 3.66 20.14 -14.64
N ASP A 94 3.77 21.30 -13.99
CA ASP A 94 2.75 22.37 -14.05
C ASP A 94 2.42 22.82 -15.48
N ASN A 95 3.37 22.73 -16.39
CA ASN A 95 3.15 23.07 -17.81
C ASN A 95 2.44 21.95 -18.61
N GLY A 96 1.95 20.90 -17.93
CA GLY A 96 1.25 19.77 -18.54
C GLY A 96 2.16 18.70 -19.19
N THR A 97 3.49 18.89 -19.21
CA THR A 97 4.40 17.89 -19.78
C THR A 97 4.61 16.72 -18.79
N THR A 98 4.69 15.50 -19.32
CA THR A 98 4.97 14.33 -18.49
C THR A 98 6.44 14.33 -18.09
N LEU A 99 6.72 14.27 -16.78
CA LEU A 99 8.04 14.02 -16.23
C LEU A 99 8.38 12.53 -16.23
N PHE A 100 7.41 11.71 -15.78
CA PHE A 100 7.59 10.27 -15.60
C PHE A 100 6.26 9.56 -15.82
N GLU A 101 6.30 8.41 -16.48
CA GLU A 101 5.15 7.53 -16.60
C GLU A 101 5.63 6.08 -16.72
N LYS A 102 5.14 5.20 -15.82
CA LYS A 102 5.45 3.77 -15.85
C LYS A 102 4.33 2.98 -15.21
N THR A 103 4.07 1.79 -15.73
CA THR A 103 3.27 0.77 -15.07
C THR A 103 4.21 -0.23 -14.40
N PHE A 104 4.10 -0.33 -13.10
CA PHE A 104 4.86 -1.27 -12.28
C PHE A 104 4.09 -2.57 -12.12
N ILE A 105 4.81 -3.66 -12.15
CA ILE A 105 4.36 -4.99 -11.74
C ILE A 105 5.33 -5.53 -10.69
N LYS A 106 4.96 -6.55 -9.96
CA LYS A 106 5.81 -7.14 -8.91
C LYS A 106 7.20 -7.53 -9.41
N ASN A 107 7.32 -7.98 -10.66
CA ASN A 107 8.61 -8.38 -11.25
C ASN A 107 9.61 -7.22 -11.40
N ASP A 108 9.18 -5.96 -11.38
CA ASP A 108 10.10 -4.82 -11.32
C ASP A 108 10.96 -4.81 -10.04
N PHE A 109 10.54 -5.54 -9.01
CA PHE A 109 11.20 -5.66 -7.71
C PHE A 109 11.89 -7.03 -7.50
N ALA A 110 11.88 -7.89 -8.50
CA ALA A 110 12.33 -9.29 -8.37
C ALA A 110 13.79 -9.42 -7.93
N SER A 111 14.69 -8.51 -8.36
CA SER A 111 16.10 -8.53 -7.98
C SER A 111 16.37 -8.31 -6.48
N TYR A 112 15.38 -7.80 -5.77
CA TYR A 112 15.46 -7.52 -4.32
C TYR A 112 14.74 -8.56 -3.47
N LEU A 113 14.06 -9.53 -4.09
CA LEU A 113 13.20 -10.50 -3.43
C LEU A 113 13.71 -11.92 -3.65
N SER A 114 13.52 -12.80 -2.67
CA SER A 114 13.71 -14.23 -2.91
C SER A 114 12.60 -14.77 -3.81
N ASP A 115 12.91 -15.81 -4.61
CA ASP A 115 11.92 -16.47 -5.47
C ASP A 115 10.70 -16.96 -4.69
N LYS A 116 10.92 -17.47 -3.47
CA LYS A 116 9.84 -17.93 -2.59
C LYS A 116 8.91 -16.80 -2.21
N TYR A 117 9.46 -15.62 -1.87
CA TYR A 117 8.67 -14.44 -1.51
C TYR A 117 7.91 -13.90 -2.73
N LEU A 118 8.62 -13.76 -3.85
CA LEU A 118 8.04 -13.25 -5.10
C LEU A 118 6.83 -14.07 -5.57
N LYS A 119 6.90 -15.41 -5.46
CA LYS A 119 5.79 -16.30 -5.89
C LYS A 119 4.54 -16.21 -5.02
N ARG A 120 4.66 -15.76 -3.77
CA ARG A 120 3.58 -15.78 -2.77
C ARG A 120 3.08 -14.40 -2.37
N SER A 121 3.64 -13.35 -2.94
CA SER A 121 3.33 -11.95 -2.65
C SER A 121 2.63 -11.26 -3.82
N VAL A 122 2.00 -10.13 -3.54
CA VAL A 122 1.38 -9.22 -4.51
C VAL A 122 2.03 -7.85 -4.45
N LEU A 123 1.99 -7.10 -5.54
CA LEU A 123 2.29 -5.67 -5.51
C LEU A 123 1.11 -4.94 -4.87
N GLU A 124 1.28 -4.51 -3.62
CA GLU A 124 0.15 -4.02 -2.82
C GLU A 124 -0.12 -2.54 -2.99
N GLY A 125 0.92 -1.71 -2.96
CA GLY A 125 0.73 -0.26 -2.96
C GLY A 125 1.93 0.52 -3.45
N LEU A 126 1.65 1.78 -3.82
CA LEU A 126 2.64 2.78 -4.14
C LEU A 126 2.05 4.15 -3.77
N VAL A 127 2.80 4.92 -2.97
CA VAL A 127 2.37 6.22 -2.45
C VAL A 127 3.50 7.24 -2.52
N PHE A 128 3.16 8.52 -2.46
CA PHE A 128 4.12 9.61 -2.34
C PHE A 128 4.75 9.63 -0.94
N ASP A 129 6.06 9.77 -0.87
CA ASP A 129 6.83 9.92 0.35
C ASP A 129 7.33 11.37 0.44
N ASP A 130 6.59 12.21 1.12
CA ASP A 130 6.87 13.64 1.26
C ASP A 130 8.11 13.90 2.11
N VAL A 131 8.32 13.12 3.16
CA VAL A 131 9.49 13.24 4.06
C VAL A 131 10.77 12.94 3.28
N ARG A 132 10.86 11.80 2.62
CA ARG A 132 12.03 11.45 1.82
C ARG A 132 12.21 12.35 0.60
N THR A 133 11.13 12.87 0.03
CA THR A 133 11.19 13.85 -1.06
C THR A 133 11.86 15.15 -0.59
N ALA A 134 11.51 15.63 0.61
CA ALA A 134 12.12 16.82 1.20
C ALA A 134 13.61 16.60 1.51
N GLU A 135 13.96 15.44 2.07
CA GLU A 135 15.35 15.09 2.42
C GLU A 135 16.23 14.92 1.19
N LYS A 136 15.80 14.08 0.23
CA LYS A 136 16.57 13.77 -0.99
C LYS A 136 16.55 14.86 -2.04
N LYS A 137 15.58 15.78 -1.95
CA LYS A 137 15.31 16.82 -2.97
C LYS A 137 15.02 16.22 -4.34
N GLU A 138 14.43 15.02 -4.37
CA GLU A 138 13.96 14.28 -5.55
C GLU A 138 12.63 13.64 -5.24
N ILE A 139 11.75 13.53 -6.23
CA ILE A 139 10.42 12.94 -6.02
C ILE A 139 10.60 11.49 -5.60
N THR A 140 10.18 11.20 -4.38
CA THR A 140 10.32 9.86 -3.78
C THR A 140 8.94 9.24 -3.57
N LEU A 141 8.84 7.98 -3.95
CA LEU A 141 7.65 7.17 -3.77
C LEU A 141 8.03 5.95 -2.93
N ALA A 142 7.09 5.48 -2.12
CA ALA A 142 7.22 4.24 -1.37
C ALA A 142 6.31 3.19 -1.99
N ALA A 143 6.86 2.03 -2.33
CA ALA A 143 6.10 0.88 -2.79
C ALA A 143 6.19 -0.28 -1.78
N SER A 144 5.22 -1.17 -1.81
CA SER A 144 5.21 -2.38 -1.00
C SER A 144 4.83 -3.61 -1.81
N VAL A 145 5.60 -4.68 -1.60
CA VAL A 145 5.26 -6.04 -2.03
C VAL A 145 4.98 -6.84 -0.78
N SER A 146 3.79 -7.43 -0.66
CA SER A 146 3.30 -8.03 0.58
C SER A 146 2.75 -9.43 0.39
N TYR A 147 2.79 -10.24 1.44
CA TYR A 147 1.94 -11.42 1.53
C TYR A 147 0.49 -10.98 1.71
N PRO A 148 -0.40 -11.33 0.78
CA PRO A 148 -1.76 -10.83 0.79
C PRO A 148 -2.49 -11.21 2.08
N MET A 149 -3.31 -10.28 2.59
CA MET A 149 -4.10 -10.42 3.84
C MET A 149 -3.24 -10.58 5.11
N THR A 150 -1.99 -10.13 5.07
CA THR A 150 -1.09 -10.12 6.24
C THR A 150 -0.43 -8.75 6.38
N ASP A 151 0.23 -8.51 7.50
CA ASP A 151 1.07 -7.33 7.77
C ASP A 151 2.54 -7.53 7.33
N LEU A 152 2.84 -8.65 6.67
CA LEU A 152 4.18 -8.96 6.17
C LEU A 152 4.40 -8.34 4.78
N TYR A 153 5.21 -7.31 4.72
CA TYR A 153 5.56 -6.64 3.48
C TYR A 153 7.06 -6.30 3.41
N ILE A 154 7.55 -6.13 2.20
CA ILE A 154 8.89 -5.59 1.93
C ILE A 154 8.69 -4.22 1.28
N PRO A 155 9.17 -3.13 1.94
CA PRO A 155 9.08 -1.80 1.40
C PRO A 155 10.19 -1.53 0.37
N PHE A 156 9.89 -0.68 -0.61
CA PHE A 156 10.82 -0.19 -1.61
C PHE A 156 10.76 1.32 -1.70
N VAL A 157 11.91 1.93 -1.95
CA VAL A 157 12.01 3.37 -2.21
C VAL A 157 12.28 3.56 -3.70
N LEU A 158 11.39 4.32 -4.34
CA LEU A 158 11.50 4.71 -5.75
C LEU A 158 11.83 6.19 -5.82
N VAL A 159 12.90 6.54 -6.51
CA VAL A 159 13.29 7.93 -6.68
C VAL A 159 13.20 8.29 -8.15
N VAL A 160 12.45 9.36 -8.45
CA VAL A 160 12.35 9.93 -9.79
C VAL A 160 13.12 11.25 -9.82
N SER A 161 14.18 11.27 -10.60
CA SER A 161 15.03 12.45 -10.75
C SER A 161 14.35 13.56 -11.57
N GLN A 162 14.95 14.74 -11.62
CA GLN A 162 14.38 15.90 -12.34
C GLN A 162 14.33 15.70 -13.86
N ASP A 163 15.14 14.80 -14.41
CA ASP A 163 15.13 14.37 -15.82
C ASP A 163 14.28 13.13 -16.08
N GLY A 164 13.53 12.67 -15.06
CA GLY A 164 12.57 11.56 -15.17
C GLY A 164 13.20 10.16 -15.10
N LYS A 165 14.45 10.03 -14.63
CA LYS A 165 15.07 8.72 -14.42
C LYS A 165 14.62 8.10 -13.12
N LEU A 166 14.34 6.80 -13.15
CA LEU A 166 13.93 6.00 -12.00
C LEU A 166 15.12 5.26 -11.40
N SER A 167 15.20 5.28 -10.08
CA SER A 167 15.98 4.32 -9.29
C SER A 167 15.10 3.64 -8.24
N ILE A 168 15.39 2.37 -7.93
CA ILE A 168 14.70 1.54 -6.94
C ILE A 168 15.73 1.01 -5.96
N SER A 169 15.40 1.05 -4.67
CA SER A 169 16.22 0.51 -3.58
C SER A 169 15.36 -0.07 -2.47
#